data_3ea1601235a94f1c7e4a4965d289f0db
#
_entry.id   3ea1601235a94f1c7e4a4965d289f0db
#
_cell.length_a   1.000
_cell.length_b   1.000
_cell.length_c   1.000
_cell.angle_alpha   90.00
_cell.angle_beta   90.00
_cell.angle_gamma   90.00
#
_symmetry.space_group_name_H-M   'P 1'
#
loop_
_entity.id
_entity.type
_entity.pdbx_description
1 polymer ?
#
loop_
_entity_poly.entity_id
_entity_poly.type
_entity_poly.pdbx_seq_one_letter_code
_entity_poly.pdbx_strand_id
1 'polypeptide(L)'
;MVEVNPIEPLWPYLLFLPSDNEVRDEFIRTVMASRITRSVLSSFREDGRVLQRDLIENLRHSNKSILSYLKILSRFGLITTASTIHNGKRVVYHELTKSGWGFARFYSEGLPSDIEELTAFLLEDYLIRLTTLYKDLSIPESRLFEIFARTRAKAILEDSSKYSQPDIVVFGASAYNTRIECAKIPPIGGLASCSSPVRSPGGSTIELAIALAGEGIDTSLVSSVGNDLEGWEVITQLIQGDVDVTNIVVEDGKSTNESIIISENNKSRMLVGIGPITSLSINSPSQVPWSIVEKAKAVYIGELFVEVAASIAAYAKAHGIPLVYRCSVPFWEMGLDWLKPVLVQVDTLILSNQVWRHLSRTMTPKPIQKIREISDAAIIIKETKNIYKLNMVEEQEVSVQSSSKSTELTRWFVAGFMKRIIDGSTIKKAFEYGIEFEEDKTGKT
;
A
#
# COMPACT_ATOMS: atom_id res chain seq x y z
N MET A 1 7.28 -32.13 33.88
CA MET A 1 6.63 -31.55 32.69
C MET A 1 7.71 -30.81 31.93
N VAL A 2 8.13 -31.34 30.79
CA VAL A 2 9.08 -30.66 29.89
C VAL A 2 8.27 -29.59 29.18
N GLU A 3 8.55 -28.32 29.45
CA GLU A 3 8.02 -27.20 28.66
C GLU A 3 8.45 -27.44 27.21
N VAL A 4 7.47 -27.79 26.37
CA VAL A 4 7.65 -27.77 24.92
C VAL A 4 7.68 -26.30 24.54
N ASN A 5 8.86 -25.78 24.25
CA ASN A 5 8.98 -24.45 23.63
C ASN A 5 8.09 -24.43 22.38
N PRO A 6 7.31 -23.37 22.19
CA PRO A 6 6.54 -23.22 20.97
C PRO A 6 7.49 -23.37 19.79
N ILE A 7 7.11 -24.20 18.81
CA ILE A 7 7.87 -24.42 17.59
C ILE A 7 8.03 -23.04 16.95
N GLU A 8 9.24 -22.50 16.97
CA GLU A 8 9.55 -21.31 16.18
C GLU A 8 9.18 -21.56 14.74
N PRO A 9 8.53 -20.60 14.05
CA PRO A 9 8.08 -20.81 12.69
C PRO A 9 9.26 -21.25 11.82
N LEU A 10 9.13 -22.39 11.17
CA LEU A 10 10.13 -22.98 10.26
C LEU A 10 10.32 -22.17 8.97
N TRP A 11 9.70 -21.01 8.87
CA TRP A 11 9.89 -20.04 7.79
C TRP A 11 11.30 -19.41 7.91
N PRO A 12 12.07 -19.25 6.83
CA PRO A 12 11.77 -19.54 5.41
C PRO A 12 12.14 -20.96 4.95
N TYR A 13 12.49 -21.86 5.82
CA TYR A 13 13.13 -23.16 5.54
C TYR A 13 12.18 -24.23 5.01
N LEU A 14 10.87 -24.09 5.26
CA LEU A 14 9.83 -24.97 4.71
C LEU A 14 9.85 -25.04 3.17
N LEU A 15 10.40 -24.01 2.51
CA LEU A 15 10.49 -23.93 1.06
C LEU A 15 11.48 -24.92 0.44
N PHE A 16 12.41 -25.42 1.22
CA PHE A 16 13.42 -26.38 0.78
C PHE A 16 13.12 -27.82 1.15
N LEU A 17 11.94 -28.08 1.69
CA LEU A 17 11.55 -29.42 2.05
C LEU A 17 11.21 -30.25 0.80
N PRO A 18 11.66 -31.50 0.71
CA PRO A 18 11.25 -32.43 -0.35
C PRO A 18 9.72 -32.56 -0.41
N SER A 19 9.18 -32.68 -1.61
CA SER A 19 7.73 -32.89 -1.83
C SER A 19 7.23 -34.24 -1.39
N ASP A 20 8.07 -35.28 -1.49
CA ASP A 20 7.76 -36.61 -1.01
C ASP A 20 7.76 -36.68 0.52
N ASN A 21 6.74 -37.31 1.11
CA ASN A 21 6.55 -37.33 2.56
C ASN A 21 7.67 -38.08 3.29
N GLU A 22 8.09 -39.26 2.78
CA GLU A 22 9.12 -40.08 3.43
C GLU A 22 10.49 -39.38 3.35
N VAL A 23 10.80 -38.82 2.19
CA VAL A 23 12.04 -38.05 1.95
C VAL A 23 12.05 -36.80 2.79
N ARG A 24 10.90 -36.15 2.94
CA ARG A 24 10.75 -34.95 3.80
C ARG A 24 10.97 -35.27 5.28
N ASP A 25 10.40 -36.35 5.78
CA ASP A 25 10.57 -36.79 7.16
C ASP A 25 12.02 -37.19 7.44
N GLU A 26 12.67 -37.86 6.48
CA GLU A 26 14.10 -38.12 6.57
C GLU A 26 14.93 -36.83 6.59
N PHE A 27 14.61 -35.88 5.72
CA PHE A 27 15.29 -34.57 5.69
C PHE A 27 15.14 -33.84 7.01
N ILE A 28 13.95 -33.74 7.57
CA ILE A 28 13.71 -33.08 8.87
C ILE A 28 14.55 -33.75 9.96
N ARG A 29 14.54 -35.08 10.05
CA ARG A 29 15.29 -35.81 11.10
C ARG A 29 16.80 -35.69 10.94
N THR A 30 17.30 -35.79 9.72
CA THR A 30 18.75 -35.89 9.46
C THR A 30 19.41 -34.56 9.18
N VAL A 31 18.72 -33.62 8.57
CA VAL A 31 19.27 -32.30 8.24
C VAL A 31 18.89 -31.29 9.32
N MET A 32 17.61 -31.11 9.61
CA MET A 32 17.16 -30.03 10.48
C MET A 32 17.35 -30.32 11.97
N ALA A 33 17.00 -31.52 12.43
CA ALA A 33 17.06 -31.87 13.86
C ALA A 33 18.44 -32.39 14.31
N SER A 34 19.37 -32.64 13.40
CA SER A 34 20.64 -33.29 13.71
C SER A 34 21.71 -32.33 14.22
N ARG A 35 22.24 -32.59 15.41
CA ARG A 35 23.40 -31.88 15.96
C ARG A 35 24.66 -32.05 15.11
N ILE A 36 24.83 -33.21 14.44
CA ILE A 36 25.98 -33.47 13.58
C ILE A 36 25.90 -32.59 12.33
N THR A 37 24.73 -32.52 11.72
CA THR A 37 24.51 -31.63 10.57
C THR A 37 24.82 -30.17 10.91
N ARG A 38 24.32 -29.70 12.06
CA ARG A 38 24.62 -28.34 12.54
C ARG A 38 26.13 -28.13 12.66
N SER A 39 26.84 -29.03 13.35
CA SER A 39 28.29 -28.93 13.54
C SER A 39 29.03 -28.97 12.21
N VAL A 40 28.61 -29.81 11.26
CA VAL A 40 29.24 -29.89 9.92
C VAL A 40 29.02 -28.59 9.13
N LEU A 41 27.79 -28.12 9.04
CA LEU A 41 27.45 -26.92 8.25
C LEU A 41 28.05 -25.63 8.84
N SER A 42 28.13 -25.53 10.17
CA SER A 42 28.80 -24.39 10.85
C SER A 42 30.34 -24.39 10.70
N SER A 43 30.93 -25.48 10.19
CA SER A 43 32.40 -25.55 10.00
C SER A 43 32.87 -25.09 8.62
N PHE A 44 31.93 -24.75 7.72
CA PHE A 44 32.30 -24.21 6.43
C PHE A 44 32.83 -22.77 6.59
N ARG A 45 33.88 -22.45 5.80
CA ARG A 45 34.51 -21.13 5.80
C ARG A 45 33.67 -20.12 5.02
N GLU A 46 34.04 -18.86 5.07
CA GLU A 46 33.41 -17.79 4.31
C GLU A 46 33.41 -18.01 2.79
N ASP A 47 34.34 -18.79 2.26
CA ASP A 47 34.39 -19.19 0.85
C ASP A 47 33.50 -20.39 0.50
N GLY A 48 32.74 -20.89 1.48
CA GLY A 48 31.84 -22.05 1.32
C GLY A 48 32.55 -23.38 1.21
N ARG A 49 33.82 -23.47 1.56
CA ARG A 49 34.63 -24.69 1.43
C ARG A 49 35.12 -25.20 2.77
N VAL A 50 35.25 -26.53 2.88
CA VAL A 50 35.85 -27.18 4.04
C VAL A 50 36.59 -28.45 3.61
N LEU A 51 37.74 -28.70 4.17
CA LEU A 51 38.47 -29.94 3.94
C LEU A 51 37.84 -31.06 4.77
N GLN A 52 37.68 -32.23 4.16
CA GLN A 52 37.13 -33.39 4.87
C GLN A 52 37.96 -33.77 6.09
N ARG A 53 39.29 -33.62 6.00
CA ARG A 53 40.21 -33.86 7.11
C ARG A 53 39.93 -32.92 8.28
N ASP A 54 39.76 -31.62 7.99
CA ASP A 54 39.49 -30.63 9.02
C ASP A 54 38.22 -30.90 9.79
N LEU A 55 37.16 -31.36 9.08
CA LEU A 55 35.89 -31.82 9.73
C LEU A 55 36.14 -33.00 10.67
N ILE A 56 36.94 -33.97 10.23
CA ILE A 56 37.23 -35.21 11.01
C ILE A 56 38.10 -34.87 12.23
N GLU A 57 39.05 -33.97 12.12
CA GLU A 57 40.00 -33.57 13.18
C GLU A 57 39.36 -32.62 14.20
N ASN A 58 38.46 -31.71 13.78
CA ASN A 58 37.99 -30.63 14.64
C ASN A 58 36.61 -30.90 15.27
N LEU A 59 35.79 -31.76 14.66
CA LEU A 59 34.46 -32.04 15.18
C LEU A 59 34.45 -33.14 16.27
N ARG A 60 33.73 -32.90 17.36
CA ARG A 60 33.56 -33.87 18.46
C ARG A 60 32.54 -34.96 18.13
N HIS A 61 32.67 -35.58 16.94
CA HIS A 61 31.82 -36.67 16.47
C HIS A 61 32.67 -37.82 15.92
N SER A 62 32.13 -39.04 15.85
CA SER A 62 32.86 -40.14 15.26
C SER A 62 33.10 -39.93 13.75
N ASN A 63 34.26 -40.32 13.24
CA ASN A 63 34.59 -40.24 11.82
C ASN A 63 33.52 -40.88 10.95
N LYS A 64 32.98 -42.05 11.39
CA LYS A 64 31.91 -42.78 10.71
C LYS A 64 30.64 -41.93 10.61
N SER A 65 30.27 -41.24 11.67
CA SER A 65 29.09 -40.36 11.71
C SER A 65 29.29 -39.16 10.80
N ILE A 66 30.43 -38.47 10.86
CA ILE A 66 30.72 -37.33 10.00
C ILE A 66 30.62 -37.72 8.52
N LEU A 67 31.29 -38.81 8.11
CA LEU A 67 31.26 -39.30 6.72
C LEU A 67 29.86 -39.70 6.28
N SER A 68 29.06 -40.30 7.17
CA SER A 68 27.66 -40.66 6.88
C SER A 68 26.83 -39.43 6.61
N TYR A 69 26.96 -38.38 7.45
CA TYR A 69 26.21 -37.13 7.30
C TYR A 69 26.66 -36.31 6.09
N LEU A 70 27.93 -36.33 5.73
CA LEU A 70 28.41 -35.70 4.49
C LEU A 70 27.76 -36.34 3.25
N LYS A 71 27.57 -37.68 3.26
CA LYS A 71 26.82 -38.37 2.19
C LYS A 71 25.35 -37.97 2.16
N ILE A 72 24.71 -37.85 3.33
CA ILE A 72 23.32 -37.38 3.45
C ILE A 72 23.17 -35.97 2.92
N LEU A 73 24.04 -35.02 3.36
CA LEU A 73 24.02 -33.66 2.89
C LEU A 73 24.27 -33.54 1.38
N SER A 74 25.16 -34.34 0.84
CA SER A 74 25.39 -34.42 -0.62
C SER A 74 24.19 -34.95 -1.38
N ARG A 75 23.51 -36.02 -0.84
CA ARG A 75 22.30 -36.58 -1.43
C ARG A 75 21.15 -35.57 -1.47
N PHE A 76 21.01 -34.76 -0.43
CA PHE A 76 20.01 -33.67 -0.39
C PHE A 76 20.46 -32.43 -1.14
N GLY A 77 21.62 -32.46 -1.82
CA GLY A 77 22.09 -31.34 -2.62
C GLY A 77 22.51 -30.09 -1.82
N LEU A 78 22.86 -30.25 -0.53
CA LEU A 78 23.32 -29.15 0.31
C LEU A 78 24.83 -28.91 0.17
N ILE A 79 25.59 -29.95 -0.15
CA ILE A 79 27.03 -29.86 -0.42
C ILE A 79 27.39 -30.64 -1.68
N THR A 80 28.46 -30.24 -2.32
CA THR A 80 29.15 -31.00 -3.36
C THR A 80 30.47 -31.50 -2.80
N THR A 81 30.97 -32.59 -3.37
CA THR A 81 32.26 -33.18 -2.98
C THR A 81 33.21 -33.13 -4.16
N ALA A 82 34.38 -32.57 -3.98
CA ALA A 82 35.41 -32.54 -4.98
C ALA A 82 36.76 -32.94 -4.38
N SER A 83 37.74 -33.24 -5.25
CA SER A 83 39.07 -33.57 -4.80
C SER A 83 40.10 -32.88 -5.68
N THR A 84 41.20 -32.46 -5.05
CA THR A 84 42.34 -31.87 -5.73
C THR A 84 43.63 -32.58 -5.29
N ILE A 85 44.71 -32.40 -6.03
CA ILE A 85 46.06 -32.88 -5.63
C ILE A 85 46.82 -31.72 -5.01
N HIS A 86 47.18 -31.85 -3.74
CA HIS A 86 48.02 -30.89 -3.03
C HIS A 86 49.25 -31.59 -2.48
N ASN A 87 50.47 -31.11 -2.84
CA ASN A 87 51.74 -31.76 -2.46
C ASN A 87 51.79 -33.28 -2.75
N GLY A 88 51.29 -33.71 -3.94
CA GLY A 88 51.30 -35.09 -4.38
C GLY A 88 50.28 -35.99 -3.66
N LYS A 89 49.46 -35.46 -2.76
CA LYS A 89 48.40 -36.23 -2.06
C LYS A 89 47.02 -35.78 -2.51
N ARG A 90 46.11 -36.73 -2.68
CA ARG A 90 44.71 -36.44 -2.96
C ARG A 90 44.06 -35.89 -1.71
N VAL A 91 43.47 -34.65 -1.82
CA VAL A 91 42.74 -33.97 -0.77
C VAL A 91 41.28 -33.85 -1.19
N VAL A 92 40.38 -34.30 -0.32
CA VAL A 92 38.93 -34.19 -0.52
C VAL A 92 38.44 -32.95 0.22
N TYR A 93 37.66 -32.16 -0.46
CA TYR A 93 36.94 -31.03 0.13
C TYR A 93 35.47 -31.07 -0.24
N HIS A 94 34.69 -30.39 0.58
CA HIS A 94 33.26 -30.19 0.38
C HIS A 94 33.00 -28.71 0.16
N GLU A 95 32.02 -28.39 -0.69
CA GLU A 95 31.64 -27.03 -1.04
C GLU A 95 30.12 -26.90 -0.87
N LEU A 96 29.68 -25.82 -0.25
CA LEU A 96 28.26 -25.54 -0.09
C LEU A 96 27.62 -25.25 -1.44
N THR A 97 26.48 -25.88 -1.69
CA THR A 97 25.57 -25.46 -2.78
C THR A 97 24.83 -24.19 -2.37
N LYS A 98 24.08 -23.58 -3.29
CA LYS A 98 23.17 -22.48 -2.93
C LYS A 98 22.27 -22.84 -1.75
N SER A 99 21.60 -24.00 -1.79
CA SER A 99 20.75 -24.47 -0.69
C SER A 99 21.54 -24.72 0.60
N GLY A 100 22.75 -25.25 0.48
CA GLY A 100 23.66 -25.47 1.61
C GLY A 100 24.06 -24.19 2.33
N TRP A 101 24.28 -23.12 1.60
CA TRP A 101 24.56 -21.79 2.16
C TRP A 101 23.44 -21.29 3.07
N GLY A 102 22.17 -21.45 2.65
CA GLY A 102 21.03 -21.09 3.48
C GLY A 102 21.03 -21.84 4.82
N PHE A 103 21.26 -23.16 4.82
CA PHE A 103 21.35 -23.95 6.04
C PHE A 103 22.58 -23.66 6.89
N ALA A 104 23.74 -23.43 6.26
CA ALA A 104 24.97 -23.11 7.00
C ALA A 104 24.83 -21.78 7.76
N ARG A 105 24.25 -20.77 7.14
CA ARG A 105 23.94 -19.49 7.78
C ARG A 105 22.92 -19.61 8.91
N PHE A 106 21.89 -20.45 8.74
CA PHE A 106 20.92 -20.73 9.79
C PHE A 106 21.56 -21.34 11.05
N TYR A 107 22.57 -22.18 10.88
CA TYR A 107 23.23 -22.84 12.01
C TYR A 107 24.44 -22.08 12.58
N SER A 108 24.96 -21.09 11.91
CA SER A 108 25.99 -20.21 12.45
C SER A 108 25.40 -19.36 13.58
N GLU A 109 26.11 -19.27 14.71
CA GLU A 109 25.72 -18.39 15.81
C GLU A 109 25.89 -16.94 15.38
N GLY A 110 24.81 -16.34 14.95
CA GLY A 110 24.73 -14.94 14.52
C GLY A 110 23.82 -14.78 13.32
N LEU A 111 22.95 -13.76 13.35
CA LEU A 111 22.24 -13.33 12.15
C LEU A 111 23.25 -12.95 11.08
N PRO A 112 23.03 -13.29 9.79
CA PRO A 112 23.88 -12.82 8.72
C PRO A 112 24.05 -11.31 8.83
N SER A 113 25.24 -10.81 8.59
CA SER A 113 25.53 -9.37 8.60
C SER A 113 24.71 -8.60 7.56
N ASP A 114 24.10 -9.31 6.62
CA ASP A 114 23.23 -8.78 5.59
C ASP A 114 21.97 -9.66 5.44
N ILE A 115 20.92 -9.24 6.15
CA ILE A 115 19.60 -9.85 6.10
C ILE A 115 18.95 -9.67 4.71
N GLU A 116 19.26 -8.58 4.00
CA GLU A 116 18.73 -8.28 2.67
C GLU A 116 19.28 -9.28 1.64
N GLU A 117 20.58 -9.55 1.66
CA GLU A 117 21.20 -10.50 0.75
C GLU A 117 20.67 -11.92 0.96
N LEU A 118 20.50 -12.36 2.22
CA LEU A 118 19.92 -13.65 2.53
C LEU A 118 18.45 -13.73 2.09
N THR A 119 17.68 -12.69 2.34
CA THR A 119 16.26 -12.62 1.95
C THR A 119 16.12 -12.63 0.43
N ALA A 120 16.93 -11.84 -0.28
CA ALA A 120 16.94 -11.83 -1.74
C ALA A 120 17.28 -13.21 -2.32
N PHE A 121 18.31 -13.85 -1.77
CA PHE A 121 18.72 -15.20 -2.19
C PHE A 121 17.61 -16.24 -2.01
N LEU A 122 16.95 -16.24 -0.84
CA LEU A 122 15.87 -17.19 -0.54
C LEU A 122 14.64 -16.93 -1.42
N LEU A 123 14.29 -15.66 -1.63
CA LEU A 123 13.16 -15.29 -2.49
C LEU A 123 13.44 -15.61 -3.96
N GLU A 124 14.65 -15.38 -4.45
CA GLU A 124 15.02 -15.67 -5.84
C GLU A 124 14.86 -17.15 -6.18
N ASP A 125 15.42 -18.06 -5.36
CA ASP A 125 15.31 -19.51 -5.60
C ASP A 125 13.84 -19.98 -5.52
N TYR A 126 13.08 -19.44 -4.59
CA TYR A 126 11.65 -19.73 -4.45
C TYR A 126 10.83 -19.26 -5.65
N LEU A 127 11.04 -18.03 -6.10
CA LEU A 127 10.37 -17.46 -7.26
C LEU A 127 10.69 -18.23 -8.54
N ILE A 128 11.96 -18.61 -8.75
CA ILE A 128 12.36 -19.42 -9.90
C ILE A 128 11.60 -20.75 -9.93
N ARG A 129 11.51 -21.45 -8.79
CA ARG A 129 10.79 -22.72 -8.69
C ARG A 129 9.29 -22.56 -8.90
N LEU A 130 8.68 -21.53 -8.31
CA LEU A 130 7.26 -21.25 -8.53
C LEU A 130 6.98 -20.87 -9.98
N THR A 131 7.80 -20.03 -10.58
CA THR A 131 7.64 -19.65 -12.00
C THR A 131 7.71 -20.86 -12.91
N THR A 132 8.65 -21.78 -12.63
CA THR A 132 8.74 -23.04 -13.36
C THR A 132 7.48 -23.88 -13.21
N LEU A 133 6.99 -24.07 -11.96
CA LEU A 133 5.76 -24.79 -11.67
C LEU A 133 4.54 -24.17 -12.39
N TYR A 134 4.43 -22.85 -12.39
CA TYR A 134 3.33 -22.15 -13.08
C TYR A 134 3.38 -22.34 -14.58
N LYS A 135 4.59 -22.34 -15.19
CA LYS A 135 4.77 -22.68 -16.61
C LYS A 135 4.34 -24.12 -16.91
N ASP A 136 4.76 -25.07 -16.09
CA ASP A 136 4.41 -26.49 -16.24
C ASP A 136 2.89 -26.71 -16.12
N LEU A 137 2.21 -25.96 -15.27
CA LEU A 137 0.76 -26.01 -15.09
C LEU A 137 -0.01 -25.10 -16.05
N SER A 138 0.66 -24.38 -16.96
CA SER A 138 0.06 -23.40 -17.87
C SER A 138 -0.75 -22.30 -17.16
N ILE A 139 -0.32 -21.88 -15.96
CA ILE A 139 -0.91 -20.79 -15.20
C ILE A 139 -0.19 -19.49 -15.56
N PRO A 140 -0.90 -18.37 -15.85
CA PRO A 140 -0.29 -17.08 -16.15
C PRO A 140 0.60 -16.57 -15.00
N GLU A 141 1.78 -16.05 -15.31
CA GLU A 141 2.72 -15.49 -14.29
C GLU A 141 2.09 -14.33 -13.49
N SER A 142 1.19 -13.55 -14.12
CA SER A 142 0.46 -12.46 -13.44
C SER A 142 -0.27 -12.95 -12.18
N ARG A 143 -0.77 -14.19 -12.20
CA ARG A 143 -1.44 -14.79 -11.04
C ARG A 143 -0.49 -15.03 -9.87
N LEU A 144 0.77 -15.32 -10.14
CA LEU A 144 1.80 -15.46 -9.11
C LEU A 144 2.07 -14.13 -8.40
N PHE A 145 2.25 -13.06 -9.16
CA PHE A 145 2.47 -11.71 -8.60
C PHE A 145 1.27 -11.23 -7.79
N GLU A 146 0.05 -11.48 -8.26
CA GLU A 146 -1.18 -11.21 -7.53
C GLU A 146 -1.24 -11.91 -6.16
N ILE A 147 -0.87 -13.21 -6.11
CA ILE A 147 -0.80 -13.96 -4.85
C ILE A 147 0.27 -13.38 -3.92
N PHE A 148 1.41 -12.95 -4.45
CA PHE A 148 2.45 -12.30 -3.65
C PHE A 148 1.98 -10.99 -3.03
N ALA A 149 1.42 -10.09 -3.82
CA ALA A 149 0.92 -8.80 -3.36
C ALA A 149 -0.15 -8.99 -2.25
N ARG A 150 -1.10 -9.89 -2.50
CA ARG A 150 -2.14 -10.27 -1.53
C ARG A 150 -1.56 -10.84 -0.23
N THR A 151 -0.61 -11.75 -0.32
CA THR A 151 -0.02 -12.41 0.86
C THR A 151 0.79 -11.41 1.68
N ARG A 152 1.55 -10.54 1.02
CA ARG A 152 2.28 -9.45 1.68
C ARG A 152 1.33 -8.51 2.42
N ALA A 153 0.26 -8.04 1.75
CA ALA A 153 -0.72 -7.17 2.37
C ALA A 153 -1.36 -7.85 3.61
N LYS A 154 -1.73 -9.14 3.50
CA LYS A 154 -2.28 -9.90 4.65
C LYS A 154 -1.30 -10.03 5.81
N ALA A 155 -0.04 -10.35 5.53
CA ALA A 155 0.98 -10.49 6.58
C ALA A 155 1.20 -9.18 7.36
N ILE A 156 1.13 -8.03 6.68
CA ILE A 156 1.23 -6.73 7.32
C ILE A 156 -0.04 -6.39 8.11
N LEU A 157 -1.24 -6.78 7.59
CA LEU A 157 -2.52 -6.57 8.28
C LEU A 157 -2.63 -7.34 9.61
N GLU A 158 -2.07 -8.56 9.69
CA GLU A 158 -2.06 -9.34 10.93
C GLU A 158 -1.27 -8.67 12.06
N ASP A 159 -0.31 -7.80 11.73
CA ASP A 159 0.47 -7.02 12.69
C ASP A 159 -0.19 -5.68 13.06
N SER A 160 -1.25 -5.27 12.33
CA SER A 160 -1.86 -3.95 12.44
C SER A 160 -3.03 -3.84 13.42
N SER A 161 -3.06 -4.59 14.52
CA SER A 161 -4.12 -4.52 15.57
C SER A 161 -4.27 -3.14 16.27
N LYS A 162 -3.65 -2.07 15.72
CA LYS A 162 -3.56 -0.72 16.28
C LYS A 162 -4.86 0.12 16.19
N TYR A 163 -5.78 -0.19 15.27
CA TYR A 163 -6.77 0.80 14.81
C TYR A 163 -8.20 0.53 15.29
N SER A 164 -8.45 0.43 16.59
CA SER A 164 -9.81 0.26 17.10
C SER A 164 -10.65 1.54 17.18
N GLN A 165 -10.05 2.72 17.07
CA GLN A 165 -10.73 4.03 17.19
C GLN A 165 -10.01 5.09 16.35
N PRO A 166 -10.35 5.25 15.06
CA PRO A 166 -9.71 6.26 14.23
C PRO A 166 -10.15 7.68 14.65
N ASP A 167 -9.22 8.63 14.55
CA ASP A 167 -9.52 10.05 14.69
C ASP A 167 -10.38 10.54 13.51
N ILE A 168 -10.11 10.01 12.33
CA ILE A 168 -10.82 10.34 11.10
C ILE A 168 -11.15 9.10 10.27
N VAL A 169 -12.37 9.06 9.75
CA VAL A 169 -12.76 8.11 8.70
C VAL A 169 -12.84 8.84 7.36
N VAL A 170 -12.06 8.36 6.41
CA VAL A 170 -11.97 8.90 5.06
C VAL A 170 -12.71 7.96 4.11
N PHE A 171 -13.70 8.49 3.40
CA PHE A 171 -14.47 7.74 2.39
C PHE A 171 -14.16 8.25 0.99
N GLY A 172 -13.98 7.35 0.04
CA GLY A 172 -13.87 7.76 -1.36
C GLY A 172 -13.25 6.70 -2.27
N ALA A 173 -12.89 7.15 -3.47
CA ALA A 173 -12.38 6.30 -4.52
C ALA A 173 -10.92 5.91 -4.30
N SER A 174 -10.63 4.64 -4.58
CA SER A 174 -9.26 4.14 -4.77
C SER A 174 -8.98 3.98 -6.26
N ALA A 175 -7.75 4.25 -6.67
CA ALA A 175 -7.34 4.12 -8.06
C ALA A 175 -5.90 3.65 -8.19
N TYR A 176 -5.58 3.11 -9.36
CA TYR A 176 -4.22 2.86 -9.79
C TYR A 176 -3.89 3.78 -10.98
N ASN A 177 -2.90 4.64 -10.81
CA ASN A 177 -2.62 5.71 -11.77
C ASN A 177 -1.52 5.31 -12.74
N THR A 178 -1.74 5.54 -14.02
CA THR A 178 -0.69 5.55 -15.05
C THR A 178 -0.38 7.01 -15.39
N ARG A 179 0.80 7.50 -15.02
CA ARG A 179 1.26 8.87 -15.29
C ARG A 179 2.22 8.87 -16.48
N ILE A 180 1.95 9.75 -17.43
CA ILE A 180 2.74 9.93 -18.65
C ILE A 180 3.06 11.41 -18.79
N GLU A 181 4.33 11.76 -18.84
CA GLU A 181 4.75 13.13 -19.08
C GLU A 181 5.15 13.31 -20.54
N CYS A 182 4.52 14.25 -21.23
CA CYS A 182 4.75 14.55 -22.62
C CYS A 182 5.38 15.96 -22.76
N ALA A 183 6.29 16.12 -23.71
CA ALA A 183 6.82 17.44 -24.06
C ALA A 183 5.70 18.39 -24.50
N LYS A 184 4.69 17.84 -25.19
CA LYS A 184 3.46 18.54 -25.61
C LYS A 184 2.34 17.53 -25.77
N ILE A 185 1.16 17.82 -25.21
CA ILE A 185 -0.03 17.01 -25.43
C ILE A 185 -0.45 17.15 -26.89
N PRO A 186 -0.53 16.06 -27.69
CA PRO A 186 -0.82 16.15 -29.11
C PRO A 186 -2.26 16.61 -29.36
N PRO A 187 -2.53 17.30 -30.44
CA PRO A 187 -3.90 17.54 -30.92
C PRO A 187 -4.55 16.22 -31.37
N ILE A 188 -5.86 16.26 -31.59
CA ILE A 188 -6.60 15.10 -32.12
C ILE A 188 -5.93 14.62 -33.44
N GLY A 189 -5.62 13.31 -33.49
CA GLY A 189 -4.94 12.68 -34.62
C GLY A 189 -3.42 12.91 -34.69
N GLY A 190 -2.84 13.64 -33.71
CA GLY A 190 -1.40 13.89 -33.65
C GLY A 190 -0.64 12.84 -32.84
N LEU A 191 0.70 12.91 -32.91
CA LEU A 191 1.63 12.10 -32.13
C LEU A 191 2.48 13.00 -31.22
N ALA A 192 2.90 12.47 -30.08
CA ALA A 192 3.85 13.13 -29.18
C ALA A 192 4.87 12.15 -28.62
N SER A 193 6.08 12.63 -28.35
CA SER A 193 7.05 11.92 -27.53
C SER A 193 6.70 12.13 -26.06
N CYS A 194 6.64 11.05 -25.32
CA CYS A 194 6.36 11.05 -23.90
C CYS A 194 7.41 10.23 -23.13
N SER A 195 7.51 10.46 -21.83
CA SER A 195 8.30 9.62 -20.94
C SER A 195 7.72 8.20 -20.85
N SER A 196 8.51 7.29 -20.31
CA SER A 196 7.98 5.98 -19.93
C SER A 196 6.84 6.14 -18.93
N PRO A 197 5.74 5.37 -19.05
CA PRO A 197 4.66 5.41 -18.08
C PRO A 197 5.16 5.04 -16.67
N VAL A 198 4.74 5.81 -15.68
CA VAL A 198 4.94 5.49 -14.27
C VAL A 198 3.60 5.04 -13.71
N ARG A 199 3.56 3.82 -13.20
CA ARG A 199 2.35 3.23 -12.60
C ARG A 199 2.48 3.22 -11.09
N SER A 200 1.44 3.65 -10.37
CA SER A 200 1.44 3.67 -8.90
C SER A 200 0.01 3.74 -8.37
N PRO A 201 -0.23 3.22 -7.15
CA PRO A 201 -1.44 3.53 -6.42
C PRO A 201 -1.68 5.03 -6.34
N GLY A 202 -2.95 5.46 -6.33
CA GLY A 202 -3.30 6.87 -6.28
C GLY A 202 -4.80 7.09 -6.14
N GLY A 203 -5.18 8.33 -6.32
CA GLY A 203 -6.51 8.85 -6.04
C GLY A 203 -6.45 9.90 -4.93
N SER A 204 -7.29 10.93 -5.04
CA SER A 204 -7.28 12.05 -4.10
C SER A 204 -7.50 11.63 -2.65
N THR A 205 -8.27 10.57 -2.45
CA THR A 205 -8.63 10.02 -1.14
C THR A 205 -7.49 9.23 -0.53
N ILE A 206 -6.80 8.40 -1.32
CA ILE A 206 -5.61 7.66 -0.89
C ILE A 206 -4.50 8.64 -0.48
N GLU A 207 -4.22 9.64 -1.33
CA GLU A 207 -3.19 10.63 -1.06
C GLU A 207 -3.50 11.46 0.20
N LEU A 208 -4.78 11.74 0.47
CA LEU A 208 -5.21 12.43 1.68
C LEU A 208 -5.03 11.54 2.91
N ALA A 209 -5.47 10.28 2.86
CA ALA A 209 -5.36 9.36 3.98
C ALA A 209 -3.89 9.18 4.42
N ILE A 210 -2.99 8.97 3.46
CA ILE A 210 -1.54 8.88 3.72
C ILE A 210 -0.99 10.19 4.31
N ALA A 211 -1.44 11.35 3.81
CA ALA A 211 -0.99 12.62 4.32
C ALA A 211 -1.44 12.87 5.77
N LEU A 212 -2.66 12.46 6.13
CA LEU A 212 -3.19 12.55 7.49
C LEU A 212 -2.44 11.60 8.45
N ALA A 213 -2.28 10.34 8.06
CA ALA A 213 -1.55 9.36 8.86
C ALA A 213 -0.09 9.78 9.09
N GLY A 214 0.57 10.31 8.04
CA GLY A 214 1.93 10.86 8.13
C GLY A 214 2.07 12.07 9.07
N GLU A 215 0.96 12.72 9.44
CA GLU A 215 0.88 13.77 10.47
C GLU A 215 0.50 13.24 11.86
N GLY A 216 0.49 11.93 12.03
CA GLY A 216 0.18 11.26 13.29
C GLY A 216 -1.31 11.24 13.66
N ILE A 217 -2.19 11.34 12.66
CA ILE A 217 -3.65 11.27 12.83
C ILE A 217 -4.08 9.83 12.56
N ASP A 218 -4.73 9.18 13.52
CA ASP A 218 -5.26 7.84 13.36
C ASP A 218 -6.35 7.82 12.27
N THR A 219 -5.97 7.36 11.06
CA THR A 219 -6.77 7.49 9.85
C THR A 219 -7.22 6.13 9.36
N SER A 220 -8.54 5.92 9.23
CA SER A 220 -9.13 4.75 8.56
C SER A 220 -9.67 5.12 7.18
N LEU A 221 -9.32 4.34 6.15
CA LEU A 221 -9.85 4.51 4.80
C LEU A 221 -10.94 3.47 4.52
N VAL A 222 -12.11 3.94 4.10
CA VAL A 222 -13.21 3.12 3.61
C VAL A 222 -13.35 3.33 2.10
N SER A 223 -13.04 2.29 1.35
CA SER A 223 -13.03 2.31 -0.11
C SER A 223 -13.29 0.91 -0.66
N SER A 224 -13.17 0.71 -1.95
CA SER A 224 -13.11 -0.62 -2.54
C SER A 224 -12.06 -0.73 -3.63
N VAL A 225 -11.52 -1.93 -3.79
CA VAL A 225 -10.55 -2.30 -4.83
C VAL A 225 -10.98 -3.64 -5.45
N GLY A 226 -10.49 -3.93 -6.64
CA GLY A 226 -10.63 -5.26 -7.23
C GLY A 226 -9.73 -6.28 -6.52
N ASN A 227 -10.06 -7.56 -6.65
CA ASN A 227 -9.17 -8.63 -6.21
C ASN A 227 -8.11 -8.91 -7.31
N ASP A 228 -7.30 -7.92 -7.62
CA ASP A 228 -6.23 -7.92 -8.62
C ASP A 228 -4.91 -7.39 -8.05
N LEU A 229 -3.85 -7.41 -8.85
CA LEU A 229 -2.52 -6.95 -8.44
C LEU A 229 -2.55 -5.47 -8.01
N GLU A 230 -3.20 -4.63 -8.80
CA GLU A 230 -3.31 -3.20 -8.59
C GLU A 230 -4.03 -2.89 -7.26
N GLY A 231 -5.10 -3.63 -6.93
CA GLY A 231 -5.82 -3.50 -5.67
C GLY A 231 -4.96 -3.84 -4.45
N TRP A 232 -4.20 -4.91 -4.55
CA TRP A 232 -3.30 -5.32 -3.46
C TRP A 232 -2.09 -4.39 -3.33
N GLU A 233 -1.63 -3.77 -4.40
CA GLU A 233 -0.60 -2.72 -4.33
C GLU A 233 -1.14 -1.45 -3.67
N VAL A 234 -2.39 -1.06 -3.95
CA VAL A 234 -3.08 0.05 -3.26
C VAL A 234 -3.13 -0.21 -1.75
N ILE A 235 -3.60 -1.39 -1.34
CA ILE A 235 -3.66 -1.77 0.09
C ILE A 235 -2.26 -1.73 0.72
N THR A 236 -1.26 -2.28 0.02
CA THR A 236 0.13 -2.30 0.51
C THR A 236 0.68 -0.90 0.74
N GLN A 237 0.44 0.03 -0.20
CA GLN A 237 0.90 1.41 -0.05
C GLN A 237 0.22 2.13 1.11
N LEU A 238 -1.07 1.90 1.32
CA LEU A 238 -1.82 2.47 2.43
C LEU A 238 -1.28 2.00 3.78
N ILE A 239 -1.01 0.69 3.91
CA ILE A 239 -0.39 0.12 5.10
C ILE A 239 1.00 0.72 5.36
N GLN A 240 1.83 0.87 4.31
CA GLN A 240 3.13 1.52 4.41
C GLN A 240 3.04 2.99 4.81
N GLY A 241 1.91 3.63 4.47
CA GLY A 241 1.56 4.99 4.88
C GLY A 241 0.89 5.08 6.25
N ASP A 242 0.87 4.00 7.03
CA ASP A 242 0.28 3.92 8.39
C ASP A 242 -1.23 4.20 8.42
N VAL A 243 -1.95 3.88 7.32
CA VAL A 243 -3.40 4.01 7.20
C VAL A 243 -4.09 2.70 7.56
N ASP A 244 -5.15 2.76 8.36
CA ASP A 244 -6.01 1.61 8.63
C ASP A 244 -6.81 1.24 7.37
N VAL A 245 -6.60 0.03 6.88
CA VAL A 245 -7.21 -0.53 5.65
C VAL A 245 -8.20 -1.66 5.95
N THR A 246 -8.52 -1.91 7.22
CA THR A 246 -9.41 -3.02 7.64
C THR A 246 -10.82 -2.91 7.04
N ASN A 247 -11.21 -1.72 6.61
CA ASN A 247 -12.50 -1.41 6.03
C ASN A 247 -12.46 -1.20 4.50
N ILE A 248 -11.38 -1.62 3.84
CA ILE A 248 -11.35 -1.66 2.37
C ILE A 248 -12.01 -2.95 1.89
N VAL A 249 -13.02 -2.81 1.03
CA VAL A 249 -13.72 -3.92 0.41
C VAL A 249 -12.92 -4.41 -0.80
N VAL A 250 -12.52 -5.68 -0.79
CA VAL A 250 -11.89 -6.34 -1.95
C VAL A 250 -12.97 -7.07 -2.73
N GLU A 251 -13.26 -6.61 -3.95
CA GLU A 251 -14.36 -7.12 -4.77
C GLU A 251 -13.88 -8.18 -5.76
N ASP A 252 -14.36 -9.42 -5.60
CA ASP A 252 -14.08 -10.51 -6.54
C ASP A 252 -14.75 -10.25 -7.90
N GLY A 253 -14.02 -10.57 -8.98
CA GLY A 253 -14.51 -10.41 -10.35
C GLY A 253 -14.58 -8.98 -10.87
N LYS A 254 -14.10 -8.01 -10.09
CA LYS A 254 -13.91 -6.63 -10.52
C LYS A 254 -12.43 -6.29 -10.61
N SER A 255 -12.10 -5.34 -11.49
CA SER A 255 -10.78 -4.73 -11.54
C SER A 255 -10.72 -3.46 -10.68
N THR A 256 -9.56 -3.18 -10.13
CA THR A 256 -9.29 -1.90 -9.48
C THR A 256 -9.42 -0.76 -10.48
N ASN A 257 -9.97 0.37 -10.05
CA ASN A 257 -10.14 1.54 -10.90
C ASN A 257 -8.78 2.04 -11.40
N GLU A 258 -8.66 2.25 -12.70
CA GLU A 258 -7.47 2.83 -13.33
C GLU A 258 -7.74 4.26 -13.79
N SER A 259 -6.72 5.10 -13.65
CA SER A 259 -6.72 6.41 -14.27
C SER A 259 -5.42 6.66 -15.05
N ILE A 260 -5.54 7.28 -16.20
CA ILE A 260 -4.42 7.72 -17.03
C ILE A 260 -4.27 9.23 -16.88
N ILE A 261 -3.11 9.68 -16.43
CA ILE A 261 -2.79 11.09 -16.24
C ILE A 261 -1.71 11.47 -17.26
N ILE A 262 -2.07 12.32 -18.22
CA ILE A 262 -1.15 12.85 -19.21
C ILE A 262 -0.83 14.29 -18.81
N SER A 263 0.45 14.62 -18.62
CA SER A 263 0.91 15.93 -18.20
C SER A 263 1.82 16.59 -19.23
N GLU A 264 1.74 17.92 -19.31
CA GLU A 264 2.59 18.82 -20.10
C GLU A 264 2.80 20.10 -19.29
N ASN A 265 4.02 20.44 -18.89
CA ASN A 265 4.36 21.73 -18.24
C ASN A 265 3.33 22.16 -17.17
N ASN A 266 3.08 21.33 -16.15
CA ASN A 266 2.09 21.57 -15.09
C ASN A 266 0.61 21.63 -15.54
N LYS A 267 0.30 21.26 -16.78
CA LYS A 267 -1.07 21.01 -17.23
C LYS A 267 -1.26 19.51 -17.30
N SER A 268 -2.38 19.01 -16.85
CA SER A 268 -2.70 17.59 -16.93
C SER A 268 -4.08 17.34 -17.51
N ARG A 269 -4.24 16.19 -18.12
CA ARG A 269 -5.53 15.60 -18.49
C ARG A 269 -5.62 14.24 -17.82
N MET A 270 -6.74 13.97 -17.22
CA MET A 270 -6.99 12.71 -16.52
C MET A 270 -8.15 11.98 -17.19
N LEU A 271 -7.93 10.71 -17.49
CA LEU A 271 -8.93 9.78 -17.97
C LEU A 271 -9.16 8.76 -16.89
N VAL A 272 -10.39 8.56 -16.48
CA VAL A 272 -10.76 7.61 -15.43
C VAL A 272 -11.63 6.53 -16.04
N GLY A 273 -11.20 5.28 -15.85
CA GLY A 273 -11.99 4.11 -16.27
C GLY A 273 -13.09 3.85 -15.25
N ILE A 274 -14.34 4.07 -15.62
CA ILE A 274 -15.50 3.73 -14.79
C ILE A 274 -16.36 2.77 -15.59
N GLY A 275 -16.63 1.60 -15.00
CA GLY A 275 -17.46 0.58 -15.63
C GLY A 275 -18.09 -0.37 -14.62
N PRO A 276 -19.03 -1.23 -15.06
CA PRO A 276 -19.75 -2.13 -14.17
C PRO A 276 -18.84 -3.19 -13.52
N ILE A 277 -17.69 -3.46 -14.13
CA ILE A 277 -16.69 -4.41 -13.64
C ILE A 277 -15.53 -3.71 -12.91
N THR A 278 -15.60 -2.38 -12.73
CA THR A 278 -14.54 -1.60 -12.07
C THR A 278 -14.95 -1.28 -10.65
N SER A 279 -14.08 -1.58 -9.69
CA SER A 279 -14.24 -1.17 -8.30
C SER A 279 -13.71 0.25 -8.12
N LEU A 280 -14.59 1.19 -7.82
CA LEU A 280 -14.24 2.60 -7.58
C LEU A 280 -14.25 2.94 -6.09
N SER A 281 -15.35 2.65 -5.42
CA SER A 281 -15.59 2.89 -4.00
C SER A 281 -16.72 1.99 -3.52
N ILE A 282 -17.00 1.97 -2.22
CA ILE A 282 -18.19 1.29 -1.71
C ILE A 282 -19.45 1.86 -2.38
N ASN A 283 -20.39 1.00 -2.70
CA ASN A 283 -21.56 1.33 -3.52
C ASN A 283 -22.92 1.10 -2.82
N SER A 284 -22.89 0.66 -1.57
CA SER A 284 -24.08 0.42 -0.76
C SER A 284 -23.89 0.93 0.67
N PRO A 285 -24.91 1.53 1.30
CA PRO A 285 -24.88 1.89 2.72
C PRO A 285 -24.63 0.70 3.66
N SER A 286 -24.92 -0.53 3.23
CA SER A 286 -24.62 -1.75 4.00
C SER A 286 -23.11 -2.05 4.13
N GLN A 287 -22.29 -1.45 3.30
CA GLN A 287 -20.82 -1.57 3.34
C GLN A 287 -20.18 -0.52 4.25
N VAL A 288 -20.95 0.41 4.80
CA VAL A 288 -20.43 1.44 5.71
C VAL A 288 -20.16 0.83 7.08
N PRO A 289 -18.94 0.93 7.61
CA PRO A 289 -18.59 0.42 8.93
C PRO A 289 -19.04 1.41 10.03
N TRP A 290 -20.32 1.47 10.32
CA TRP A 290 -20.92 2.44 11.22
C TRP A 290 -20.26 2.53 12.60
N SER A 291 -19.74 1.41 13.11
CA SER A 291 -19.08 1.34 14.41
C SER A 291 -17.79 2.17 14.51
N ILE A 292 -17.08 2.38 13.41
CA ILE A 292 -15.91 3.28 13.39
C ILE A 292 -16.31 4.72 13.09
N VAL A 293 -17.37 4.93 12.28
CA VAL A 293 -17.91 6.27 12.02
C VAL A 293 -18.38 6.93 13.32
N GLU A 294 -19.10 6.17 14.16
CA GLU A 294 -19.60 6.65 15.46
C GLU A 294 -18.49 7.11 16.40
N LYS A 295 -17.30 6.51 16.31
CA LYS A 295 -16.17 6.78 17.19
C LYS A 295 -15.23 7.86 16.64
N ALA A 296 -15.37 8.21 15.38
CA ALA A 296 -14.51 9.18 14.72
C ALA A 296 -14.75 10.59 15.22
N LYS A 297 -13.68 11.39 15.32
CA LYS A 297 -13.76 12.83 15.64
C LYS A 297 -14.17 13.66 14.42
N ALA A 298 -13.95 13.14 13.20
CA ALA A 298 -14.37 13.78 11.95
C ALA A 298 -14.54 12.76 10.83
N VAL A 299 -15.34 13.11 9.83
CA VAL A 299 -15.55 12.34 8.61
C VAL A 299 -15.18 13.18 7.39
N TYR A 300 -14.47 12.56 6.44
CA TYR A 300 -14.22 13.14 5.13
C TYR A 300 -14.84 12.25 4.05
N ILE A 301 -15.58 12.85 3.12
CA ILE A 301 -16.16 12.18 1.95
C ILE A 301 -15.57 12.79 0.68
N GLY A 302 -14.88 11.96 -0.11
CA GLY A 302 -14.40 12.27 -1.45
C GLY A 302 -15.37 11.78 -2.54
N GLU A 303 -14.82 11.13 -3.57
CA GLU A 303 -15.59 10.53 -4.65
C GLU A 303 -16.30 9.27 -4.17
N LEU A 304 -17.60 9.37 -3.90
CA LEU A 304 -18.45 8.31 -3.38
C LEU A 304 -19.84 8.39 -4.03
N PHE A 305 -20.49 7.25 -4.22
CA PHE A 305 -21.86 7.23 -4.74
C PHE A 305 -22.79 8.03 -3.83
N VAL A 306 -23.68 8.85 -4.43
CA VAL A 306 -24.45 9.85 -3.69
C VAL A 306 -25.34 9.24 -2.61
N GLU A 307 -25.92 8.06 -2.84
CA GLU A 307 -26.76 7.37 -1.86
C GLU A 307 -25.98 6.97 -0.61
N VAL A 308 -24.76 6.50 -0.79
CA VAL A 308 -23.85 6.14 0.30
C VAL A 308 -23.39 7.42 1.01
N ALA A 309 -22.94 8.42 0.25
CA ALA A 309 -22.52 9.71 0.80
C ALA A 309 -23.61 10.39 1.62
N ALA A 310 -24.86 10.38 1.12
CA ALA A 310 -26.01 10.94 1.82
C ALA A 310 -26.32 10.20 3.14
N SER A 311 -26.22 8.87 3.13
CA SER A 311 -26.43 8.06 4.34
C SER A 311 -25.39 8.37 5.40
N ILE A 312 -24.11 8.49 5.01
CA ILE A 312 -23.00 8.85 5.93
C ILE A 312 -23.19 10.28 6.44
N ALA A 313 -23.55 11.21 5.55
CA ALA A 313 -23.73 12.61 5.91
C ALA A 313 -24.90 12.79 6.90
N ALA A 314 -26.02 12.11 6.68
CA ALA A 314 -27.16 12.13 7.59
C ALA A 314 -26.78 11.53 8.97
N TYR A 315 -26.03 10.45 8.99
CA TYR A 315 -25.56 9.84 10.22
C TYR A 315 -24.61 10.76 10.99
N ALA A 316 -23.60 11.31 10.33
CA ALA A 316 -22.63 12.23 10.94
C ALA A 316 -23.34 13.44 11.55
N LYS A 317 -24.27 14.06 10.81
CA LYS A 317 -25.07 15.19 11.30
C LYS A 317 -25.90 14.85 12.52
N ALA A 318 -26.57 13.68 12.51
CA ALA A 318 -27.38 13.23 13.64
C ALA A 318 -26.58 12.98 14.91
N HIS A 319 -25.29 12.65 14.79
CA HIS A 319 -24.38 12.38 15.90
C HIS A 319 -23.42 13.53 16.22
N GLY A 320 -23.54 14.66 15.53
CA GLY A 320 -22.68 15.84 15.75
C GLY A 320 -21.22 15.61 15.37
N ILE A 321 -20.96 14.71 14.42
CA ILE A 321 -19.60 14.43 13.93
C ILE A 321 -19.31 15.38 12.77
N PRO A 322 -18.28 16.23 12.84
CA PRO A 322 -17.90 17.14 11.77
C PRO A 322 -17.66 16.41 10.44
N LEU A 323 -18.29 16.90 9.38
CA LEU A 323 -18.23 16.28 8.07
C LEU A 323 -17.78 17.24 6.98
N VAL A 324 -16.74 16.83 6.25
CA VAL A 324 -16.21 17.54 5.09
C VAL A 324 -16.50 16.76 3.82
N TYR A 325 -17.08 17.42 2.83
CA TYR A 325 -17.37 16.84 1.52
C TYR A 325 -16.59 17.53 0.41
N ARG A 326 -15.97 16.72 -0.45
CA ARG A 326 -15.29 17.17 -1.66
C ARG A 326 -15.47 16.14 -2.75
N CYS A 327 -16.13 16.49 -3.83
CA CYS A 327 -16.26 15.63 -5.00
C CYS A 327 -15.73 16.31 -6.27
N SER A 328 -15.40 15.50 -7.26
CA SER A 328 -14.88 15.94 -8.55
C SER A 328 -15.98 16.40 -9.52
N VAL A 329 -15.58 16.99 -10.65
CA VAL A 329 -16.47 17.58 -11.66
C VAL A 329 -17.58 16.63 -12.13
N PRO A 330 -17.33 15.32 -12.43
CA PRO A 330 -18.39 14.43 -12.90
C PRO A 330 -19.61 14.33 -11.96
N PHE A 331 -19.41 14.45 -10.66
CA PHE A 331 -20.51 14.46 -9.69
C PHE A 331 -21.35 15.75 -9.79
N TRP A 332 -20.71 16.90 -10.03
CA TRP A 332 -21.41 18.16 -10.24
C TRP A 332 -22.15 18.24 -11.56
N GLU A 333 -21.71 17.51 -12.59
CA GLU A 333 -22.40 17.39 -13.88
C GLU A 333 -23.74 16.66 -13.76
N MET A 334 -23.92 15.84 -12.71
CA MET A 334 -25.22 15.20 -12.40
C MET A 334 -26.28 16.20 -11.91
N GLY A 335 -25.86 17.40 -11.50
CA GLY A 335 -26.74 18.49 -11.09
C GLY A 335 -26.96 18.59 -9.56
N LEU A 336 -27.43 19.79 -9.15
CA LEU A 336 -27.63 20.10 -7.74
C LEU A 336 -28.71 19.22 -7.08
N ASP A 337 -29.79 18.91 -7.78
CA ASP A 337 -30.85 18.05 -7.25
C ASP A 337 -30.35 16.66 -6.90
N TRP A 338 -29.41 16.14 -7.70
CA TRP A 338 -28.79 14.86 -7.44
C TRP A 338 -27.86 14.90 -6.21
N LEU A 339 -27.12 16.01 -6.02
CA LEU A 339 -26.23 16.20 -4.88
C LEU A 339 -26.95 16.66 -3.60
N LYS A 340 -28.17 17.21 -3.72
CA LYS A 340 -28.94 17.77 -2.61
C LYS A 340 -28.98 16.87 -1.37
N PRO A 341 -29.22 15.54 -1.46
CA PRO A 341 -29.29 14.68 -0.28
C PRO A 341 -28.00 14.72 0.58
N VAL A 342 -26.84 14.97 -0.04
CA VAL A 342 -25.57 15.12 0.66
C VAL A 342 -25.40 16.57 1.14
N LEU A 343 -25.61 17.55 0.25
CA LEU A 343 -25.30 18.95 0.50
C LEU A 343 -26.09 19.57 1.66
N VAL A 344 -27.29 19.10 1.95
CA VAL A 344 -28.10 19.54 3.09
C VAL A 344 -27.59 19.06 4.44
N GLN A 345 -26.64 18.13 4.46
CA GLN A 345 -26.17 17.46 5.68
C GLN A 345 -24.72 17.82 6.05
N VAL A 346 -23.93 18.32 5.09
CA VAL A 346 -22.49 18.55 5.30
C VAL A 346 -22.22 19.86 6.04
N ASP A 347 -21.15 19.89 6.87
CA ASP A 347 -20.72 21.08 7.59
C ASP A 347 -19.78 21.93 6.73
N THR A 348 -18.93 21.29 5.95
CA THR A 348 -17.98 21.97 5.06
C THR A 348 -17.96 21.34 3.68
N LEU A 349 -18.08 22.17 2.66
CA LEU A 349 -17.96 21.82 1.25
C LEU A 349 -16.67 22.40 0.68
N ILE A 350 -15.82 21.56 0.12
CA ILE A 350 -14.56 21.99 -0.53
C ILE A 350 -14.70 21.89 -2.04
N LEU A 351 -14.58 23.02 -2.72
CA LEU A 351 -14.60 23.14 -4.18
C LEU A 351 -13.19 23.34 -4.71
N SER A 352 -12.66 22.32 -5.40
CA SER A 352 -11.39 22.46 -6.10
C SER A 352 -11.49 23.52 -7.21
N ASN A 353 -10.36 24.05 -7.66
CA ASN A 353 -10.33 25.01 -8.76
C ASN A 353 -10.96 24.48 -10.04
N GLN A 354 -10.87 23.17 -10.32
CA GLN A 354 -11.54 22.54 -11.47
C GLN A 354 -13.06 22.57 -11.31
N VAL A 355 -13.55 22.16 -10.16
CA VAL A 355 -14.99 22.23 -9.83
C VAL A 355 -15.47 23.67 -9.86
N TRP A 356 -14.74 24.59 -9.24
CA TRP A 356 -15.10 26.01 -9.25
C TRP A 356 -15.21 26.59 -10.64
N ARG A 357 -14.25 26.32 -11.53
CA ARG A 357 -14.30 26.74 -12.95
C ARG A 357 -15.50 26.14 -13.68
N HIS A 358 -15.82 24.88 -13.42
CA HIS A 358 -16.99 24.21 -14.01
C HIS A 358 -18.28 24.92 -13.56
N LEU A 359 -18.46 25.10 -12.24
CA LEU A 359 -19.66 25.74 -11.68
C LEU A 359 -19.81 27.21 -12.13
N SER A 360 -18.71 27.94 -12.23
CA SER A 360 -18.70 29.32 -12.70
C SER A 360 -19.12 29.45 -14.19
N ARG A 361 -19.01 28.39 -14.97
CA ARG A 361 -19.47 28.34 -16.37
C ARG A 361 -20.91 27.87 -16.51
N THR A 362 -21.30 26.87 -15.70
CA THR A 362 -22.58 26.16 -15.85
C THR A 362 -23.71 26.75 -14.98
N MET A 363 -23.34 27.38 -13.86
CA MET A 363 -24.30 27.95 -12.87
C MET A 363 -24.25 29.48 -12.84
N THR A 364 -23.98 30.13 -13.96
CA THR A 364 -23.98 31.60 -14.04
C THR A 364 -25.37 32.18 -13.72
N PRO A 365 -25.47 33.40 -13.06
CA PRO A 365 -24.31 34.22 -12.65
C PRO A 365 -23.78 33.94 -11.23
N LYS A 366 -24.38 33.12 -10.40
CA LYS A 366 -24.03 33.04 -8.97
C LYS A 366 -24.00 31.60 -8.43
N PRO A 367 -22.94 30.82 -8.67
CA PRO A 367 -22.86 29.44 -8.21
C PRO A 367 -23.05 29.27 -6.70
N ILE A 368 -22.39 30.12 -5.88
CA ILE A 368 -22.51 30.08 -4.42
C ILE A 368 -23.96 30.29 -3.97
N GLN A 369 -24.66 31.24 -4.56
CA GLN A 369 -26.05 31.53 -4.18
C GLN A 369 -26.94 30.32 -4.45
N LYS A 370 -26.77 29.64 -5.60
CA LYS A 370 -27.54 28.42 -5.91
C LYS A 370 -27.23 27.26 -4.95
N ILE A 371 -25.96 27.12 -4.52
CA ILE A 371 -25.62 26.13 -3.50
C ILE A 371 -26.23 26.52 -2.16
N ARG A 372 -26.26 27.80 -1.81
CA ARG A 372 -26.87 28.33 -0.58
C ARG A 372 -28.37 28.11 -0.49
N GLU A 373 -29.08 27.98 -1.61
CA GLU A 373 -30.50 27.66 -1.61
C GLU A 373 -30.79 26.25 -1.03
N ILE A 374 -29.76 25.39 -0.95
CA ILE A 374 -29.88 24.01 -0.52
C ILE A 374 -28.94 23.61 0.61
N SER A 375 -27.92 24.42 0.95
CA SER A 375 -26.88 24.04 1.91
C SER A 375 -26.43 25.22 2.76
N ASP A 376 -26.35 24.99 4.06
CA ASP A 376 -25.77 25.92 5.04
C ASP A 376 -24.28 25.66 5.30
N ALA A 377 -23.67 24.69 4.60
CA ALA A 377 -22.27 24.33 4.77
C ALA A 377 -21.32 25.52 4.59
N ALA A 378 -20.24 25.56 5.32
CA ALA A 378 -19.13 26.44 4.99
C ALA A 378 -18.54 26.04 3.63
N ILE A 379 -18.41 26.98 2.70
CA ILE A 379 -17.92 26.70 1.34
C ILE A 379 -16.48 27.21 1.22
N ILE A 380 -15.55 26.29 1.01
CA ILE A 380 -14.14 26.58 0.74
C ILE A 380 -13.89 26.44 -0.75
N ILE A 381 -13.31 27.46 -1.36
CA ILE A 381 -13.04 27.52 -2.80
C ILE A 381 -11.56 27.79 -3.01
N LYS A 382 -10.90 27.01 -3.86
CA LYS A 382 -9.61 27.37 -4.44
C LYS A 382 -9.87 27.96 -5.84
N GLU A 383 -9.66 29.28 -5.95
CA GLU A 383 -9.68 29.97 -7.24
C GLU A 383 -8.35 29.82 -8.00
N THR A 384 -8.28 30.42 -9.17
CA THR A 384 -7.02 30.52 -9.92
C THR A 384 -6.00 31.38 -9.17
N LYS A 385 -4.71 31.13 -9.35
CA LYS A 385 -3.59 31.90 -8.79
C LYS A 385 -3.53 31.89 -7.25
N ASN A 386 -3.72 30.75 -6.65
CA ASN A 386 -3.50 30.57 -5.21
C ASN A 386 -4.41 31.40 -4.29
N ILE A 387 -5.58 31.79 -4.75
CA ILE A 387 -6.57 32.46 -3.92
C ILE A 387 -7.50 31.43 -3.33
N TYR A 388 -7.56 31.40 -2.00
CA TYR A 388 -8.53 30.65 -1.23
C TYR A 388 -9.63 31.57 -0.73
N LYS A 389 -10.86 31.10 -0.78
CA LYS A 389 -12.04 31.77 -0.26
C LYS A 389 -12.80 30.88 0.69
N LEU A 390 -13.23 31.44 1.79
CA LEU A 390 -14.15 30.85 2.74
C LEU A 390 -15.44 31.68 2.74
N ASN A 391 -16.56 31.02 2.42
CA ASN A 391 -17.88 31.63 2.45
C ASN A 391 -18.74 30.91 3.50
N MET A 392 -19.20 31.63 4.50
CA MET A 392 -20.07 31.16 5.58
C MET A 392 -21.44 31.86 5.50
N VAL A 393 -22.46 31.29 6.13
CA VAL A 393 -23.86 31.75 5.95
C VAL A 393 -24.07 33.20 6.42
N GLU A 394 -23.51 33.55 7.57
CA GLU A 394 -23.76 34.85 8.22
C GLU A 394 -22.51 35.74 8.29
N GLU A 395 -21.42 35.35 7.65
CA GLU A 395 -20.17 36.08 7.70
C GLU A 395 -19.77 36.65 6.32
N GLN A 396 -18.95 37.72 6.34
CA GLN A 396 -18.33 38.17 5.11
C GLN A 396 -17.37 37.12 4.56
N GLU A 397 -17.31 37.02 3.23
CA GLU A 397 -16.36 36.14 2.55
C GLU A 397 -14.93 36.52 2.97
N VAL A 398 -14.18 35.52 3.45
CA VAL A 398 -12.76 35.65 3.74
C VAL A 398 -11.97 35.21 2.52
N SER A 399 -11.10 36.08 2.01
CA SER A 399 -10.22 35.76 0.88
C SER A 399 -8.77 35.85 1.32
N VAL A 400 -8.01 34.76 1.10
CA VAL A 400 -6.58 34.66 1.47
C VAL A 400 -5.78 34.29 0.23
N GLN A 401 -4.67 35.00 0.02
CA GLN A 401 -3.71 34.65 -1.03
C GLN A 401 -2.64 33.74 -0.45
N SER A 402 -2.49 32.54 -1.01
CA SER A 402 -1.46 31.59 -0.65
C SER A 402 -0.17 31.81 -1.45
N SER A 403 0.97 31.59 -0.83
CA SER A 403 2.28 31.57 -1.47
C SER A 403 2.58 30.21 -2.17
N SER A 404 1.72 29.23 -2.00
CA SER A 404 1.86 27.90 -2.62
C SER A 404 1.99 28.00 -4.14
N LYS A 405 2.96 27.29 -4.70
CA LYS A 405 3.16 27.21 -6.16
C LYS A 405 2.12 26.34 -6.86
N SER A 406 1.32 25.57 -6.12
CA SER A 406 0.30 24.69 -6.69
C SER A 406 -0.90 25.45 -7.22
N THR A 407 -1.25 25.23 -8.47
CA THR A 407 -2.48 25.76 -9.08
C THR A 407 -3.71 24.92 -8.73
N GLU A 408 -3.53 23.73 -8.19
CA GLU A 408 -4.58 22.79 -7.82
C GLU A 408 -4.74 22.75 -6.30
N LEU A 409 -5.92 22.39 -5.81
CA LEU A 409 -6.14 22.11 -4.40
C LEU A 409 -5.36 20.85 -4.02
N THR A 410 -4.41 21.01 -3.11
CA THR A 410 -3.55 19.90 -2.71
C THR A 410 -4.12 19.09 -1.55
N ARG A 411 -3.63 17.85 -1.39
CA ARG A 411 -3.89 17.05 -0.19
C ARG A 411 -3.44 17.74 1.09
N TRP A 412 -2.40 18.55 1.03
CA TRP A 412 -1.82 19.21 2.20
C TRP A 412 -2.75 20.28 2.80
N PHE A 413 -3.43 21.07 1.96
CA PHE A 413 -4.46 21.97 2.46
C PHE A 413 -5.55 21.19 3.21
N VAL A 414 -6.08 20.13 2.61
CA VAL A 414 -7.14 19.32 3.22
C VAL A 414 -6.67 18.64 4.50
N ALA A 415 -5.45 18.10 4.51
CA ALA A 415 -4.87 17.48 5.70
C ALA A 415 -4.70 18.47 6.86
N GLY A 416 -4.15 19.66 6.59
CA GLY A 416 -4.02 20.71 7.59
C GLY A 416 -5.38 21.20 8.12
N PHE A 417 -6.35 21.37 7.22
CA PHE A 417 -7.72 21.74 7.58
C PHE A 417 -8.35 20.66 8.50
N MET A 418 -8.31 19.40 8.10
CA MET A 418 -8.87 18.29 8.87
C MET A 418 -8.20 18.12 10.24
N LYS A 419 -6.89 18.31 10.32
CA LYS A 419 -6.15 18.26 11.59
C LYS A 419 -6.74 19.24 12.61
N ARG A 420 -7.07 20.45 12.19
CA ARG A 420 -7.68 21.46 13.08
C ARG A 420 -9.15 21.18 13.39
N ILE A 421 -9.88 20.60 12.44
CA ILE A 421 -11.26 20.15 12.72
C ILE A 421 -11.28 19.05 13.78
N ILE A 422 -10.38 18.09 13.68
CA ILE A 422 -10.21 17.00 14.67
C ILE A 422 -9.86 17.55 16.06
N ASP A 423 -9.05 18.62 16.11
CA ASP A 423 -8.69 19.32 17.35
C ASP A 423 -9.83 20.19 17.92
N GLY A 424 -11.01 20.24 17.29
CA GLY A 424 -12.15 21.04 17.71
C GLY A 424 -12.03 22.54 17.40
N SER A 425 -11.16 22.93 16.48
CA SER A 425 -11.02 24.32 16.05
C SER A 425 -12.22 24.77 15.22
N THR A 426 -12.47 26.12 15.23
CA THR A 426 -13.48 26.70 14.33
C THR A 426 -13.07 26.53 12.87
N ILE A 427 -14.06 26.47 11.97
CA ILE A 427 -13.84 26.33 10.51
C ILE A 427 -12.88 27.39 9.98
N LYS A 428 -13.01 28.64 10.46
CA LYS A 428 -12.13 29.74 10.05
C LYS A 428 -10.66 29.49 10.43
N LYS A 429 -10.40 29.08 11.68
CA LYS A 429 -9.03 28.74 12.12
C LYS A 429 -8.48 27.52 11.37
N ALA A 430 -9.33 26.53 11.11
CA ALA A 430 -8.95 25.37 10.32
C ALA A 430 -8.60 25.75 8.88
N PHE A 431 -9.38 26.66 8.27
CA PHE A 431 -9.13 27.20 6.93
C PHE A 431 -7.79 27.93 6.83
N GLU A 432 -7.51 28.85 7.76
CA GLU A 432 -6.25 29.61 7.80
C GLU A 432 -5.06 28.64 7.97
N TYR A 433 -5.15 27.72 8.92
CA TYR A 433 -4.10 26.73 9.13
C TYR A 433 -3.90 25.79 7.93
N GLY A 434 -4.96 25.39 7.24
CA GLY A 434 -4.85 24.56 6.02
C GLY A 434 -4.01 25.22 4.93
N ILE A 435 -4.13 26.56 4.79
CA ILE A 435 -3.32 27.35 3.84
C ILE A 435 -1.86 27.38 4.28
N GLU A 436 -1.58 27.73 5.54
CA GLU A 436 -0.22 27.75 6.10
C GLU A 436 0.46 26.38 5.99
N PHE A 437 -0.28 25.32 6.27
CA PHE A 437 0.21 23.96 6.19
C PHE A 437 0.56 23.54 4.74
N GLU A 438 -0.27 23.90 3.78
CA GLU A 438 0.04 23.69 2.36
C GLU A 438 1.31 24.43 1.94
N GLU A 439 1.49 25.68 2.37
CA GLU A 439 2.65 26.50 2.06
C GLU A 439 3.94 25.89 2.62
N ASP A 440 3.92 25.42 3.87
CA ASP A 440 5.07 24.75 4.49
C ASP A 440 5.46 23.45 3.75
N LYS A 441 4.47 22.64 3.37
CA LYS A 441 4.70 21.37 2.67
C LYS A 441 5.11 21.54 1.20
N THR A 442 4.64 22.59 0.52
CA THR A 442 4.93 22.82 -0.91
C THR A 442 6.08 23.80 -1.14
N GLY A 443 6.43 24.63 -0.17
CA GLY A 443 7.53 25.59 -0.25
C GLY A 443 8.92 25.00 -0.03
N LYS A 444 9.02 23.79 0.53
CA LYS A 444 10.28 23.07 0.82
C LYS A 444 10.73 22.17 -0.32
N THR A 445 9.96 22.07 -1.39
CA THR A 445 10.30 21.36 -2.62
C THR A 445 10.61 22.39 -3.72
#